data_2d4cc07a525b413fa2ea9f4db9de8063
#
_entry.id   2d4cc07a525b413fa2ea9f4db9de8063
#
_cell.length_a   1.000
_cell.length_b   1.000
_cell.length_c   1.000
_cell.angle_alpha   90.00
_cell.angle_beta   90.00
_cell.angle_gamma   90.00
#
_symmetry.space_group_name_H-M   'P 1'
#
loop_
_entity.id
_entity.type
_entity.pdbx_description
1 polymer ?
#
loop_
_entity_poly.entity_id
_entity_poly.type
_entity_poly.pdbx_seq_one_letter_code
_entity_poly.pdbx_strand_id
1 'polypeptide(L)'
;MIEEHERFISDGDDELRHIRERKLAEFRAKKDMAYEPIHVTDADFDETVKKHPLVLIDFWAAWCGPCRTLAPVIEELSREYAGKVFVGKFNVDENPEKAECFQVFSIPTVLVIKNGQEVERIVGCVPKKHFENAIQKHMV
;
A
#
# COMPACT_ATOMS: atom_id res chain seq x y z
N MET A 1 -33.17 -31.20 -14.23
CA MET A 1 -32.81 -30.94 -13.73
C MET A 1 -32.64 -30.30 -13.24
N ILE A 2 -32.81 -30.14 -13.38
CA ILE A 2 -32.57 -29.66 -12.70
C ILE A 2 -32.25 -29.07 -12.54
N GLU A 3 -32.37 -29.27 -12.81
CA GLU A 3 -32.06 -28.86 -12.46
C GLU A 3 -32.04 -28.10 -12.29
N GLU A 4 -32.61 -28.32 -12.86
CA GLU A 4 -32.51 -27.81 -12.51
C GLU A 4 -32.63 -27.19 -11.74
N HIS A 5 -33.37 -27.42 -11.79
CA HIS A 5 -33.36 -27.04 -10.95
C HIS A 5 -33.01 -26.60 -10.38
N GLU A 6 -32.95 -26.91 -10.17
CA GLU A 6 -32.56 -26.69 -9.76
C GLU A 6 -32.17 -26.00 -9.97
N ARG A 7 -32.48 -25.87 -10.41
CA ARG A 7 -32.36 -25.17 -10.93
C ARG A 7 -32.93 -24.33 -10.90
N PHE A 8 -33.73 -24.01 -10.90
CA PHE A 8 -34.40 -23.34 -10.99
C PHE A 8 -34.80 -22.60 -10.47
N ILE A 9 -34.54 -23.87 -10.01
CA ILE A 9 -34.93 -22.74 -9.59
C ILE A 9 -34.71 -21.54 -10.21
N SER A 10 -35.00 -20.89 -10.37
CA SER A 10 -34.91 -19.91 -11.32
C SER A 10 -33.53 -19.43 -11.70
N ASP A 11 -33.26 -19.33 -12.97
CA ASP A 11 -32.03 -18.84 -13.53
C ASP A 11 -31.71 -17.42 -13.04
N GLY A 12 -32.74 -16.64 -12.75
CA GLY A 12 -32.58 -15.28 -12.26
C GLY A 12 -31.93 -15.20 -10.91
N ASP A 13 -32.24 -16.17 -10.01
CA ASP A 13 -31.64 -16.20 -8.69
C ASP A 13 -30.16 -16.55 -8.74
N ASP A 14 -29.77 -17.47 -9.62
CA ASP A 14 -28.38 -17.82 -9.81
C ASP A 14 -27.59 -16.65 -10.38
N GLU A 15 -28.18 -15.96 -11.34
CA GLU A 15 -27.55 -14.80 -11.94
C GLU A 15 -27.34 -13.69 -10.92
N LEU A 16 -28.35 -13.42 -10.09
CA LEU A 16 -28.24 -12.42 -9.03
C LEU A 16 -27.16 -12.79 -8.02
N ARG A 17 -27.07 -14.07 -7.67
CA ARG A 17 -26.05 -14.52 -6.73
C ARG A 17 -24.67 -14.33 -7.30
N HIS A 18 -24.46 -14.66 -8.57
CA HIS A 18 -23.17 -14.48 -9.24
C HIS A 18 -22.78 -13.01 -9.30
N ILE A 19 -23.74 -12.13 -9.56
CA ILE A 19 -23.47 -10.70 -9.58
C ILE A 19 -23.07 -10.21 -8.19
N ARG A 20 -23.74 -10.66 -7.15
CA ARG A 20 -23.40 -10.29 -5.78
C ARG A 20 -22.02 -10.78 -5.39
N GLU A 21 -21.72 -12.03 -5.70
CA GLU A 21 -20.42 -12.60 -5.38
C GLU A 21 -19.30 -11.85 -6.09
N ARG A 22 -19.50 -11.52 -7.37
CA ARG A 22 -18.53 -10.77 -8.14
C ARG A 22 -18.32 -9.37 -7.58
N LYS A 23 -19.39 -8.67 -7.20
CA LYS A 23 -19.29 -7.35 -6.61
C LYS A 23 -18.62 -7.38 -5.25
N LEU A 24 -18.89 -8.40 -4.45
CA LEU A 24 -18.25 -8.57 -3.17
C LEU A 24 -16.75 -8.84 -3.36
N ALA A 25 -16.39 -9.65 -4.34
CA ALA A 25 -15.00 -9.93 -4.63
C ALA A 25 -14.28 -8.67 -5.11
N GLU A 26 -14.91 -7.89 -5.97
CA GLU A 26 -14.35 -6.61 -6.43
C GLU A 26 -14.18 -5.64 -5.27
N PHE A 27 -15.18 -5.56 -4.41
CA PHE A 27 -15.14 -4.69 -3.25
C PHE A 27 -14.02 -5.11 -2.29
N ARG A 28 -13.85 -6.42 -2.07
CA ARG A 28 -12.77 -6.95 -1.24
C ARG A 28 -11.42 -6.62 -1.83
N ALA A 29 -11.26 -6.84 -3.13
CA ALA A 29 -10.01 -6.55 -3.81
C ALA A 29 -9.65 -5.07 -3.69
N LYS A 30 -10.62 -4.18 -3.89
CA LYS A 30 -10.40 -2.75 -3.72
C LYS A 30 -10.06 -2.41 -2.27
N LYS A 31 -10.75 -3.02 -1.34
CA LYS A 31 -10.53 -2.79 0.09
C LYS A 31 -9.14 -3.25 0.48
N ASP A 32 -8.72 -4.43 0.03
CA ASP A 32 -7.40 -4.97 0.33
C ASP A 32 -6.32 -4.07 -0.27
N MET A 33 -6.49 -3.63 -1.52
CA MET A 33 -5.56 -2.72 -2.16
C MET A 33 -5.51 -1.37 -1.46
N ALA A 34 -6.65 -0.91 -0.91
CA ALA A 34 -6.72 0.35 -0.19
C ALA A 34 -6.11 0.26 1.20
N TYR A 35 -6.09 -0.94 1.79
CA TYR A 35 -5.73 -1.12 3.19
C TYR A 35 -4.38 -1.77 3.42
N GLU A 36 -3.69 -2.15 2.37
CA GLU A 36 -2.37 -2.78 2.49
C GLU A 36 -1.34 -1.97 1.73
N PRO A 37 -0.15 -1.79 2.31
CA PRO A 37 0.93 -1.16 1.58
C PRO A 37 1.28 -1.98 0.35
N ILE A 38 1.60 -1.31 -0.73
CA ILE A 38 1.90 -1.96 -2.01
C ILE A 38 3.40 -2.13 -2.14
N HIS A 39 3.83 -3.32 -2.57
CA HIS A 39 5.26 -3.58 -2.79
C HIS A 39 5.73 -2.82 -4.02
N VAL A 40 6.78 -2.02 -3.82
CA VAL A 40 7.39 -1.24 -4.88
C VAL A 40 8.80 -1.80 -5.09
N THR A 41 9.23 -1.84 -6.34
CA THR A 41 10.53 -2.40 -6.72
C THR A 41 11.38 -1.35 -7.43
N ASP A 42 12.66 -1.67 -7.63
CA ASP A 42 13.56 -0.81 -8.41
C ASP A 42 12.97 -0.53 -9.80
N ALA A 43 12.30 -1.54 -10.38
CA ALA A 43 11.78 -1.44 -11.74
C ALA A 43 10.59 -0.47 -11.86
N ASP A 44 9.72 -0.41 -10.84
CA ASP A 44 8.50 0.38 -10.95
C ASP A 44 8.49 1.61 -10.04
N PHE A 45 9.58 1.89 -9.34
CA PHE A 45 9.66 3.01 -8.41
C PHE A 45 9.38 4.36 -9.09
N ASP A 46 10.07 4.63 -10.18
CA ASP A 46 9.95 5.92 -10.85
C ASP A 46 8.54 6.16 -11.37
N GLU A 47 7.94 5.14 -11.94
CA GLU A 47 6.56 5.22 -12.42
C GLU A 47 5.58 5.46 -11.26
N THR A 48 5.79 4.76 -10.17
CA THR A 48 4.93 4.87 -8.99
C THR A 48 4.92 6.29 -8.44
N VAL A 49 6.10 6.89 -8.27
CA VAL A 49 6.18 8.22 -7.68
C VAL A 49 5.70 9.31 -8.63
N LYS A 50 5.73 9.05 -9.94
CA LYS A 50 5.17 9.98 -10.92
C LYS A 50 3.64 9.91 -10.97
N LYS A 51 3.12 8.71 -10.77
CA LYS A 51 1.70 8.43 -10.92
C LYS A 51 0.88 8.98 -9.77
N HIS A 52 1.46 9.09 -8.59
CA HIS A 52 0.75 9.49 -7.38
C HIS A 52 1.31 10.79 -6.83
N PRO A 53 0.44 11.78 -6.54
CA PRO A 53 0.91 13.08 -6.05
C PRO A 53 1.63 13.02 -4.71
N LEU A 54 1.21 12.15 -3.81
CA LEU A 54 1.84 12.01 -2.50
C LEU A 54 2.06 10.53 -2.20
N VAL A 55 3.31 10.19 -1.94
CA VAL A 55 3.76 8.82 -1.78
C VAL A 55 4.55 8.69 -0.49
N LEU A 56 4.27 7.64 0.26
CA LEU A 56 5.02 7.27 1.46
C LEU A 56 5.66 5.92 1.19
N ILE A 57 6.99 5.85 1.20
CA ILE A 57 7.72 4.61 0.91
C ILE A 57 8.49 4.17 2.14
N ASP A 58 8.19 2.97 2.63
CA ASP A 58 8.87 2.35 3.77
C ASP A 58 9.97 1.42 3.27
N PHE A 59 11.22 1.84 3.46
CA PHE A 59 12.39 1.03 3.13
C PHE A 59 12.65 0.07 4.29
N TRP A 60 12.59 -1.22 4.01
CA TRP A 60 12.60 -2.27 5.05
C TRP A 60 13.35 -3.51 4.59
N ALA A 61 13.62 -4.43 5.53
CA ALA A 61 14.15 -5.75 5.23
C ALA A 61 13.58 -6.75 6.23
N ALA A 62 13.53 -8.01 5.82
CA ALA A 62 12.91 -9.06 6.64
C ALA A 62 13.68 -9.31 7.95
N TRP A 63 14.99 -9.12 7.94
CA TRP A 63 15.85 -9.35 9.12
C TRP A 63 15.79 -8.20 10.12
N CYS A 64 15.17 -7.10 9.78
CA CYS A 64 15.19 -5.87 10.57
C CYS A 64 14.07 -5.90 11.61
N GLY A 65 14.43 -6.00 12.88
CA GLY A 65 13.47 -6.01 13.99
C GLY A 65 12.63 -4.74 14.07
N PRO A 66 13.27 -3.54 14.08
CA PRO A 66 12.49 -2.29 14.10
C PRO A 66 11.56 -2.13 12.91
N CYS A 67 11.93 -2.66 11.73
CA CYS A 67 11.06 -2.63 10.57
C CYS A 67 9.78 -3.42 10.82
N ARG A 68 9.90 -4.57 11.47
CA ARG A 68 8.73 -5.39 11.79
C ARG A 68 7.84 -4.72 12.84
N THR A 69 8.45 -4.01 13.77
CA THR A 69 7.70 -3.24 14.77
C THR A 69 6.93 -2.09 14.11
N LEU A 70 7.51 -1.50 13.08
CA LEU A 70 6.88 -0.39 12.36
C LEU A 70 5.80 -0.87 11.39
N ALA A 71 5.85 -2.11 10.94
CA ALA A 71 4.93 -2.61 9.91
C ALA A 71 3.45 -2.35 10.22
N PRO A 72 2.95 -2.62 11.45
CA PRO A 72 1.54 -2.32 11.75
C PRO A 72 1.17 -0.84 11.59
N VAL A 73 2.10 0.05 11.93
CA VAL A 73 1.87 1.49 11.79
C VAL A 73 1.73 1.85 10.30
N ILE A 74 2.59 1.31 9.47
CA ILE A 74 2.53 1.56 8.02
C ILE A 74 1.23 1.01 7.44
N GLU A 75 0.78 -0.15 7.92
CA GLU A 75 -0.50 -0.73 7.50
C GLU A 75 -1.68 0.16 7.90
N GLU A 76 -1.65 0.69 9.12
CA GLU A 76 -2.71 1.60 9.57
C GLU A 76 -2.75 2.86 8.73
N LEU A 77 -1.57 3.42 8.42
CA LEU A 77 -1.50 4.61 7.58
C LEU A 77 -2.06 4.33 6.18
N SER A 78 -1.76 3.15 5.65
CA SER A 78 -2.29 2.73 4.36
C SER A 78 -3.81 2.72 4.36
N ARG A 79 -4.42 2.24 5.43
CA ARG A 79 -5.88 2.21 5.56
C ARG A 79 -6.47 3.61 5.74
N GLU A 80 -5.86 4.39 6.64
CA GLU A 80 -6.42 5.69 7.01
C GLU A 80 -6.33 6.72 5.89
N TYR A 81 -5.30 6.62 5.09
CA TYR A 81 -5.08 7.59 4.00
C TYR A 81 -5.34 6.98 2.62
N ALA A 82 -6.08 5.88 2.58
CA ALA A 82 -6.43 5.22 1.32
C ALA A 82 -7.11 6.21 0.37
N GLY A 83 -6.63 6.24 -0.87
CA GLY A 83 -7.14 7.17 -1.88
C GLY A 83 -6.55 8.57 -1.82
N LYS A 84 -5.80 8.89 -0.77
CA LYS A 84 -5.18 10.21 -0.61
C LYS A 84 -3.67 10.14 -0.68
N VAL A 85 -3.08 9.09 -0.12
CA VAL A 85 -1.63 8.88 -0.09
C VAL A 85 -1.37 7.46 -0.56
N PHE A 86 -0.44 7.30 -1.48
CA PHE A 86 0.04 5.98 -1.86
C PHE A 86 1.04 5.54 -0.80
N VAL A 87 0.79 4.41 -0.15
CA VAL A 87 1.71 3.86 0.85
C VAL A 87 2.33 2.59 0.28
N GLY A 88 3.65 2.62 0.12
CA GLY A 88 4.39 1.50 -0.46
C GLY A 88 5.45 0.97 0.49
N LYS A 89 5.83 -0.28 0.26
CA LYS A 89 6.93 -0.95 0.96
C LYS A 89 8.01 -1.31 -0.04
N PHE A 90 9.24 -1.04 0.33
CA PHE A 90 10.39 -1.23 -0.55
C PHE A 90 11.43 -2.08 0.15
N ASN A 91 11.59 -3.34 -0.29
CA ASN A 91 12.52 -4.28 0.31
C ASN A 91 13.94 -4.00 -0.21
N VAL A 92 14.82 -3.52 0.68
CA VAL A 92 16.16 -3.09 0.27
C VAL A 92 17.06 -4.26 -0.11
N ASP A 93 16.80 -5.47 0.40
CA ASP A 93 17.61 -6.63 0.04
C ASP A 93 17.35 -7.08 -1.38
N GLU A 94 16.08 -7.00 -1.80
CA GLU A 94 15.69 -7.39 -3.16
C GLU A 94 15.87 -6.26 -4.17
N ASN A 95 15.95 -5.02 -3.69
CA ASN A 95 15.96 -3.83 -4.53
C ASN A 95 17.04 -2.85 -4.04
N PRO A 96 18.32 -3.12 -4.29
CA PRO A 96 19.38 -2.27 -3.76
C PRO A 96 19.57 -0.96 -4.50
N GLU A 97 19.09 -0.85 -5.74
CA GLU A 97 19.41 0.29 -6.60
C GLU A 97 18.83 1.60 -6.05
N LYS A 98 17.53 1.62 -5.78
CA LYS A 98 16.89 2.86 -5.30
C LYS A 98 17.29 3.20 -3.88
N ALA A 99 17.53 2.19 -3.04
CA ALA A 99 18.05 2.43 -1.70
C ALA A 99 19.38 3.18 -1.77
N GLU A 100 20.24 2.78 -2.70
CA GLU A 100 21.52 3.46 -2.91
C GLU A 100 21.32 4.86 -3.48
N CYS A 101 20.47 5.00 -4.48
CA CYS A 101 20.18 6.29 -5.10
C CYS A 101 19.69 7.32 -4.09
N PHE A 102 18.83 6.91 -3.17
CA PHE A 102 18.30 7.80 -2.14
C PHE A 102 19.17 7.84 -0.89
N GLN A 103 20.30 7.16 -0.92
CA GLN A 103 21.24 7.14 0.22
C GLN A 103 20.56 6.69 1.50
N VAL A 104 19.80 5.60 1.42
CA VAL A 104 19.17 4.97 2.58
C VAL A 104 20.20 4.04 3.21
N PHE A 105 20.82 4.47 4.30
CA PHE A 105 21.89 3.72 4.96
C PHE A 105 21.43 2.98 6.20
N SER A 106 20.26 3.31 6.70
CA SER A 106 19.70 2.62 7.85
C SER A 106 18.22 2.37 7.61
N ILE A 107 17.68 1.32 8.20
CA ILE A 107 16.27 0.96 8.07
C ILE A 107 15.68 0.73 9.46
N PRO A 108 14.39 1.02 9.65
CA PRO A 108 13.47 1.53 8.65
C PRO A 108 13.74 3.00 8.32
N THR A 109 13.55 3.35 7.06
CA THR A 109 13.53 4.74 6.61
C THR A 109 12.29 4.92 5.76
N VAL A 110 11.50 5.94 6.08
CA VAL A 110 10.30 6.25 5.33
C VAL A 110 10.52 7.55 4.58
N LEU A 111 10.38 7.50 3.27
CA LEU A 111 10.47 8.70 2.43
C LEU A 111 9.08 9.22 2.14
N VAL A 112 8.90 10.53 2.27
CA VAL A 112 7.71 11.22 1.83
C VAL A 112 8.07 11.88 0.51
N ILE A 113 7.37 11.47 -0.55
CA ILE A 113 7.67 11.92 -1.91
C ILE A 113 6.44 12.63 -2.45
N LYS A 114 6.60 13.89 -2.83
CA LYS A 114 5.53 14.71 -3.36
C LYS A 114 5.87 15.15 -4.78
N ASN A 115 4.97 14.81 -5.70
CA ASN A 115 5.16 15.13 -7.12
C ASN A 115 6.51 14.64 -7.64
N GLY A 116 6.89 13.44 -7.22
CA GLY A 116 8.11 12.78 -7.65
C GLY A 116 9.38 13.18 -6.94
N GLN A 117 9.30 14.06 -5.93
CA GLN A 117 10.49 14.52 -5.21
C GLN A 117 10.40 14.24 -3.72
N GLU A 118 11.51 13.82 -3.14
CA GLU A 118 11.59 13.60 -1.70
C GLU A 118 11.44 14.95 -1.00
N VAL A 119 10.41 15.06 -0.15
CA VAL A 119 10.15 16.30 0.61
C VAL A 119 10.42 16.11 2.10
N GLU A 120 10.43 14.87 2.56
CA GLU A 120 10.72 14.58 3.97
C GLU A 120 11.21 13.16 4.11
N ARG A 121 11.99 12.90 5.17
CA ARG A 121 12.57 11.59 5.44
C ARG A 121 12.45 11.33 6.94
N ILE A 122 11.91 10.18 7.30
CA ILE A 122 11.75 9.79 8.70
C ILE A 122 12.55 8.52 8.91
N VAL A 123 13.56 8.58 9.76
CA VAL A 123 14.45 7.45 10.00
C VAL A 123 14.13 6.83 11.35
N GLY A 124 13.95 5.51 11.36
CA GLY A 124 13.76 4.77 12.59
C GLY A 124 12.29 4.50 12.89
N CYS A 125 12.08 3.72 13.95
CA CYS A 125 10.74 3.34 14.39
C CYS A 125 10.20 4.42 15.33
N VAL A 126 9.62 5.47 14.74
CA VAL A 126 9.08 6.60 15.50
C VAL A 126 7.58 6.40 15.72
N PRO A 127 6.96 7.15 16.65
CA PRO A 127 5.52 7.06 16.84
C PRO A 127 4.72 7.42 15.59
N LYS A 128 3.57 6.81 15.44
CA LYS A 128 2.69 7.00 14.29
C LYS A 128 2.41 8.48 14.01
N LYS A 129 2.31 9.29 15.07
CA LYS A 129 2.01 10.71 14.92
C LYS A 129 3.03 11.45 14.07
N HIS A 130 4.29 11.04 14.09
CA HIS A 130 5.31 11.65 13.25
C HIS A 130 4.97 11.48 11.77
N PHE A 131 4.49 10.29 11.40
CA PHE A 131 4.10 10.03 10.01
C PHE A 131 2.84 10.81 9.64
N GLU A 132 1.87 10.85 10.55
CA GLU A 132 0.64 11.60 10.34
C GLU A 132 0.93 13.08 10.12
N ASN A 133 1.79 13.65 10.94
CA ASN A 133 2.17 15.06 10.81
C ASN A 133 2.83 15.34 9.46
N ALA A 134 3.73 14.45 9.04
CA ALA A 134 4.41 14.60 7.76
C ALA A 134 3.43 14.51 6.60
N ILE A 135 2.51 13.56 6.66
CA ILE A 135 1.49 13.39 5.62
C ILE A 135 0.62 14.63 5.54
N GLN A 136 0.09 15.09 6.68
CA GLN A 136 -0.81 16.24 6.70
C GLN A 136 -0.13 17.52 6.24
N LYS A 137 1.13 17.67 6.59
CA LYS A 137 1.92 18.83 6.16
C LYS A 137 2.04 18.92 4.65
N HIS A 138 2.12 17.78 3.98
CA HIS A 138 2.36 17.74 2.53
C HIS A 138 1.11 17.41 1.71
N MET A 139 -0.04 17.24 2.35
CA MET A 139 -1.29 16.93 1.64
C MET A 139 -1.93 18.16 0.98
N VAL A 140 -1.48 19.33 1.27
CA VAL A 140 -2.05 20.56 0.70
C VAL A 140 -1.48 20.87 -0.68
#